data_ebf3d1188903fc1f69ecfb549a19a76c
#
_entry.id   ebf3d1188903fc1f69ecfb549a19a76c
#
_cell.length_a   1.000
_cell.length_b   1.000
_cell.length_c   1.000
_cell.angle_alpha   90.00
_cell.angle_beta   90.00
_cell.angle_gamma   90.00
#
_symmetry.space_group_name_H-M   'P 1'
#
loop_
_entity.id
_entity.type
_entity.pdbx_description
1 polymer ?
#
loop_
_entity_poly.entity_id
_entity_poly.type
_entity_poly.pdbx_seq_one_letter_code
_entity_poly.pdbx_strand_id
1 'polypeptide(L)'
;MSRRPLWLLAVVAVVALLVGTFTGLAVAQEEPPFVRGEPELDVYVPDSTVSPGTATDLTVQIANDGDVQAGSDARRATVTTARSVVIDVQNDGSPLVVETDRFAVGSIGEGAVREVPVSVRVPADAEPGSYSLDVRLEYSHTFRSVPRSGVVHDRSRTRTESISVTVDDAPRFAMRTVDADVQVGDSGTLVADVTNVGGEPAHDLSVGLAANGPDLTLGETQRNTARVDRLGPGENTTVRFPASVDADATAESFDLTGSVRYTDIDGIRSAHEGIPVGLRPRAEQSLSVAVDNASLRVGENGTVSGTIRNDGPADVQAVVLAVGDGAFVPRSPRYAVGDLDAGESAAFRFRGAVPANADSAPQPLVLSTSYRSAADTERTTEATVRVPIADRRDAVAVSALNPQFAAGEEGVLQLEVTNRRDVELRDVELRLVVDQPLESEFRTTVIPSLAPGETGAVAFDLTVDGDAPATRYPASVEVAYTDPDGVRVDGDTARVAVSVVTSSGSGVPIEAGVLIILLVLVSTGAWWFYVR
;
A
#
# COMPACT_ATOMS: atom_id res chain seq x y z
N MET A 1 32.60 89.46 3.34
CA MET A 1 32.67 90.44 2.28
C MET A 1 33.88 90.13 1.38
N SER A 2 33.72 89.56 0.24
CA SER A 2 34.83 89.34 -0.71
C SER A 2 34.24 89.40 -2.12
N ARG A 3 34.67 90.40 -2.84
CA ARG A 3 34.26 90.73 -4.24
C ARG A 3 34.78 89.69 -5.18
N ARG A 4 33.88 89.06 -5.94
CA ARG A 4 34.24 88.20 -7.08
C ARG A 4 34.43 89.11 -8.30
N PRO A 5 35.48 88.98 -9.07
CA PRO A 5 35.73 89.81 -10.23
C PRO A 5 34.90 89.37 -11.47
N LEU A 6 34.24 90.37 -12.09
CA LEU A 6 33.31 90.27 -13.22
C LEU A 6 33.95 89.85 -14.55
N TRP A 7 35.22 89.62 -14.65
CA TRP A 7 35.91 89.31 -15.91
C TRP A 7 36.05 87.84 -16.26
N LEU A 8 35.57 86.92 -15.40
CA LEU A 8 35.48 85.50 -15.73
C LEU A 8 34.27 85.16 -16.64
N LEU A 9 33.27 86.01 -16.78
CA LEU A 9 32.12 85.83 -17.66
C LEU A 9 32.41 86.25 -19.10
N ALA A 10 33.41 87.09 -19.38
CA ALA A 10 33.79 87.52 -20.75
C ALA A 10 34.66 86.45 -21.47
N VAL A 11 35.40 85.65 -20.78
CA VAL A 11 36.22 84.58 -21.34
C VAL A 11 35.38 83.35 -21.73
N VAL A 12 34.29 83.09 -21.03
CA VAL A 12 33.39 81.95 -21.35
C VAL A 12 32.55 82.28 -22.63
N ALA A 13 32.20 83.57 -22.87
CA ALA A 13 31.46 83.95 -24.02
C ALA A 13 32.27 83.90 -25.32
N VAL A 14 33.60 84.15 -25.31
CA VAL A 14 34.46 84.09 -26.46
C VAL A 14 34.82 82.62 -26.79
N VAL A 15 34.91 81.72 -25.82
CA VAL A 15 35.12 80.28 -26.07
C VAL A 15 33.86 79.62 -26.59
N ALA A 16 32.69 80.09 -26.24
CA ALA A 16 31.40 79.61 -26.80
C ALA A 16 31.11 80.02 -28.21
N LEU A 17 31.69 81.13 -28.69
CA LEU A 17 31.55 81.62 -30.12
C LEU A 17 32.56 80.98 -31.07
N LEU A 18 33.63 80.38 -30.60
CA LEU A 18 34.62 79.69 -31.42
C LEU A 18 34.33 78.19 -31.60
N VAL A 19 33.39 77.62 -30.81
CA VAL A 19 32.95 76.21 -30.90
C VAL A 19 31.74 76.06 -31.85
N GLY A 20 31.13 77.19 -32.30
CA GLY A 20 29.88 77.17 -33.06
C GLY A 20 30.03 77.07 -34.58
N THR A 21 31.23 76.93 -35.17
CA THR A 21 31.40 76.87 -36.65
C THR A 21 32.28 75.70 -37.15
N PHE A 22 32.44 74.66 -36.33
CA PHE A 22 32.79 73.33 -36.88
C PHE A 22 31.49 72.55 -37.05
N THR A 23 30.70 72.90 -38.06
CA THR A 23 29.87 71.89 -38.75
C THR A 23 30.86 70.86 -39.27
N GLY A 24 31.08 69.85 -38.44
CA GLY A 24 31.82 68.69 -38.86
C GLY A 24 31.14 68.15 -40.12
N LEU A 25 31.82 68.18 -41.21
CA LEU A 25 31.61 67.18 -42.24
C LEU A 25 31.76 65.84 -41.50
N ALA A 26 30.60 65.27 -41.12
CA ALA A 26 30.51 63.82 -40.85
C ALA A 26 30.84 63.20 -42.20
N VAL A 27 32.13 62.93 -42.40
CA VAL A 27 32.52 61.98 -43.44
C VAL A 27 31.76 60.71 -43.07
N ALA A 28 30.66 60.45 -43.78
CA ALA A 28 30.03 59.14 -43.74
C ALA A 28 31.18 58.21 -44.12
N GLN A 29 31.71 57.51 -43.13
CA GLN A 29 32.60 56.39 -43.35
C GLN A 29 31.79 55.45 -44.22
N GLU A 30 32.08 55.41 -45.53
CA GLU A 30 31.44 54.43 -46.41
C GLU A 30 31.72 53.08 -45.82
N GLU A 31 30.66 52.46 -45.31
CA GLU A 31 30.77 51.08 -44.83
C GLU A 31 31.48 50.26 -45.92
N PRO A 32 32.48 49.48 -45.58
CA PRO A 32 33.18 48.69 -46.58
C PRO A 32 32.19 47.80 -47.33
N PRO A 33 32.28 47.66 -48.66
CA PRO A 33 31.35 46.90 -49.48
C PRO A 33 31.33 45.39 -49.16
N PHE A 34 32.02 45.02 -48.17
CA PHE A 34 32.13 43.63 -47.70
C PHE A 34 32.04 43.55 -46.14
N VAL A 35 31.62 42.40 -45.64
CA VAL A 35 31.69 42.05 -44.22
C VAL A 35 32.79 41.01 -44.04
N ARG A 36 33.65 41.23 -43.07
CA ARG A 36 34.72 40.33 -42.70
C ARG A 36 34.60 40.01 -41.21
N GLY A 37 34.71 38.74 -40.87
CA GLY A 37 34.69 38.27 -39.49
C GLY A 37 35.35 36.90 -39.35
N GLU A 38 35.46 36.46 -38.16
CA GLU A 38 36.04 35.18 -37.82
C GLU A 38 35.33 34.62 -36.57
N PRO A 39 34.94 33.32 -36.55
CA PRO A 39 34.53 32.68 -35.33
C PRO A 39 35.74 32.54 -34.38
N GLU A 40 35.52 32.74 -33.09
CA GLU A 40 36.49 32.51 -32.07
C GLU A 40 35.97 31.37 -31.17
N LEU A 41 36.60 30.22 -31.27
CA LEU A 41 36.18 29.02 -30.52
C LEU A 41 37.08 28.85 -29.30
N ASP A 42 36.45 28.88 -28.12
CA ASP A 42 37.12 28.63 -26.85
C ASP A 42 36.58 27.35 -26.25
N VAL A 43 37.44 26.63 -25.54
CA VAL A 43 37.13 25.31 -24.95
C VAL A 43 37.20 25.39 -23.43
N TYR A 44 36.16 24.89 -22.80
CA TYR A 44 36.04 24.84 -21.34
C TYR A 44 35.67 23.42 -20.87
N VAL A 45 36.12 23.03 -19.70
CA VAL A 45 35.72 21.81 -19.01
C VAL A 45 35.29 22.20 -17.60
N PRO A 46 33.98 22.39 -17.36
CA PRO A 46 33.46 22.86 -16.08
C PRO A 46 33.79 21.95 -14.91
N ASP A 47 33.76 20.63 -15.14
CA ASP A 47 34.18 19.62 -14.17
C ASP A 47 35.32 18.82 -14.79
N SER A 48 36.53 19.15 -14.39
CA SER A 48 37.77 18.58 -14.90
C SER A 48 38.46 17.64 -13.91
N THR A 49 37.75 17.23 -12.82
CA THR A 49 38.33 16.36 -11.80
C THR A 49 37.98 14.91 -12.08
N VAL A 50 38.98 14.06 -12.13
CA VAL A 50 38.87 12.61 -12.38
C VAL A 50 39.62 11.82 -11.30
N SER A 51 39.35 10.53 -11.15
CA SER A 51 39.99 9.69 -10.15
C SER A 51 40.76 8.54 -10.78
N PRO A 52 41.86 8.11 -10.17
CA PRO A 52 42.61 6.93 -10.58
C PRO A 52 41.71 5.68 -10.69
N GLY A 53 41.96 4.85 -11.69
CA GLY A 53 41.26 3.61 -11.92
C GLY A 53 39.82 3.74 -12.49
N THR A 54 39.41 4.96 -12.87
CA THR A 54 38.05 5.21 -13.40
C THR A 54 38.03 5.56 -14.88
N ALA A 55 36.92 5.30 -15.56
CA ALA A 55 36.59 5.89 -16.84
C ALA A 55 35.45 6.89 -16.61
N THR A 56 35.64 8.13 -17.03
CA THR A 56 34.74 9.26 -16.76
C THR A 56 34.50 10.03 -18.04
N ASP A 57 33.27 10.44 -18.29
CA ASP A 57 32.91 11.34 -19.38
C ASP A 57 33.08 12.79 -18.93
N LEU A 58 34.09 13.46 -19.50
CA LEU A 58 34.28 14.90 -19.33
C LEU A 58 33.35 15.65 -20.28
N THR A 59 32.61 16.62 -19.78
CA THR A 59 31.80 17.50 -20.63
C THR A 59 32.67 18.64 -21.14
N VAL A 60 33.11 18.52 -22.39
CA VAL A 60 33.86 19.58 -23.08
C VAL A 60 32.86 20.56 -23.70
N GLN A 61 32.90 21.81 -23.27
CA GLN A 61 32.08 22.90 -23.80
C GLN A 61 32.91 23.72 -24.82
N ILE A 62 32.32 23.93 -26.00
CA ILE A 62 32.92 24.78 -27.07
C ILE A 62 32.03 26.00 -27.23
N ALA A 63 32.52 27.15 -26.86
CA ALA A 63 31.87 28.44 -27.04
C ALA A 63 32.39 29.13 -28.29
N ASN A 64 31.55 29.93 -28.95
CA ASN A 64 31.96 30.74 -30.08
C ASN A 64 31.70 32.24 -29.80
N ASP A 65 32.75 32.97 -29.54
CA ASP A 65 32.75 34.41 -29.27
C ASP A 65 33.22 35.23 -30.47
N GLY A 66 32.97 34.69 -31.68
CA GLY A 66 33.37 35.29 -32.95
C GLY A 66 32.89 36.72 -33.14
N ASP A 67 33.69 37.52 -33.84
CA ASP A 67 33.41 38.94 -34.07
C ASP A 67 33.57 39.38 -35.52
N VAL A 68 32.86 40.50 -35.84
CA VAL A 68 32.97 41.19 -37.11
C VAL A 68 34.13 42.16 -37.09
N GLN A 69 35.16 41.87 -37.90
CA GLN A 69 36.40 42.65 -37.97
C GLN A 69 36.25 43.89 -38.87
N ALA A 70 35.39 43.87 -39.88
CA ALA A 70 35.11 45.00 -40.78
C ALA A 70 33.78 44.83 -41.50
N GLY A 71 33.07 45.93 -41.72
CA GLY A 71 31.77 45.99 -42.39
C GLY A 71 30.60 46.14 -41.45
N SER A 72 29.40 45.98 -41.97
CA SER A 72 28.16 46.11 -41.16
C SER A 72 27.72 44.78 -40.55
N ASP A 73 26.89 44.83 -39.52
CA ASP A 73 26.31 43.67 -38.89
C ASP A 73 25.32 42.88 -39.76
N ALA A 74 24.99 43.38 -40.96
CA ALA A 74 23.98 42.79 -41.85
C ALA A 74 24.26 41.32 -42.26
N ARG A 75 25.48 40.83 -42.14
CA ARG A 75 25.91 39.46 -42.44
C ARG A 75 26.77 38.87 -41.29
N ARG A 76 26.59 39.41 -40.10
CA ARG A 76 27.32 38.99 -38.90
C ARG A 76 27.35 37.47 -38.75
N ALA A 77 26.18 36.82 -38.65
CA ALA A 77 26.06 35.40 -38.53
C ALA A 77 26.75 34.59 -39.65
N THR A 78 26.89 35.14 -40.86
CA THR A 78 27.56 34.45 -41.97
C THR A 78 29.07 34.32 -41.72
N VAL A 79 29.70 35.36 -41.14
CA VAL A 79 31.15 35.43 -40.98
C VAL A 79 31.63 34.97 -39.60
N THR A 80 30.74 34.95 -38.59
CA THR A 80 31.06 34.56 -37.23
C THR A 80 30.66 33.13 -36.89
N THR A 81 29.93 32.43 -37.77
CA THR A 81 29.55 31.03 -37.55
C THR A 81 30.67 30.06 -37.96
N ALA A 82 31.12 29.22 -37.04
CA ALA A 82 31.94 28.08 -37.35
C ALA A 82 31.08 26.94 -37.90
N ARG A 83 31.45 26.38 -39.04
CA ARG A 83 30.73 25.31 -39.73
C ARG A 83 31.58 24.05 -39.81
N SER A 84 30.92 22.89 -39.83
CA SER A 84 31.58 21.59 -39.91
C SER A 84 32.67 21.45 -38.85
N VAL A 85 32.33 21.89 -37.63
CA VAL A 85 33.27 21.77 -36.47
C VAL A 85 33.46 20.32 -36.12
N VAL A 86 34.71 19.90 -36.06
CA VAL A 86 35.12 18.55 -35.60
C VAL A 86 36.11 18.75 -34.46
N ILE A 87 35.86 18.01 -33.39
CA ILE A 87 36.74 17.95 -32.20
C ILE A 87 37.55 16.67 -32.24
N ASP A 88 38.78 16.75 -31.85
CA ASP A 88 39.71 15.66 -31.66
C ASP A 88 40.53 15.94 -30.38
N VAL A 89 40.30 15.10 -29.34
CA VAL A 89 41.01 15.27 -28.07
C VAL A 89 42.17 14.29 -28.02
N GLN A 90 43.37 14.83 -27.81
CA GLN A 90 44.60 14.06 -27.87
C GLN A 90 45.35 14.15 -26.55
N ASN A 91 46.00 13.04 -26.21
CA ASN A 91 46.86 12.99 -25.07
C ASN A 91 48.24 13.55 -25.42
N ASP A 92 48.68 14.56 -24.69
CA ASP A 92 50.06 15.15 -24.85
C ASP A 92 50.98 14.64 -23.73
N GLY A 93 51.20 13.31 -23.70
CA GLY A 93 52.14 12.70 -22.77
C GLY A 93 51.63 12.55 -21.33
N SER A 94 50.36 12.81 -21.07
CA SER A 94 49.72 12.55 -19.76
C SER A 94 49.44 11.06 -19.59
N PRO A 95 49.26 10.53 -18.36
CA PRO A 95 48.86 9.15 -18.13
C PRO A 95 47.40 8.86 -18.54
N LEU A 96 46.62 9.91 -18.84
CA LEU A 96 45.22 9.78 -19.18
C LEU A 96 45.05 9.15 -20.56
N VAL A 97 44.08 8.26 -20.71
CA VAL A 97 43.74 7.61 -21.99
C VAL A 97 42.42 8.17 -22.48
N VAL A 98 42.44 8.91 -23.58
CA VAL A 98 41.22 9.40 -24.24
C VAL A 98 40.66 8.26 -25.05
N GLU A 99 39.39 7.87 -24.77
CA GLU A 99 38.66 6.77 -25.44
C GLU A 99 37.74 7.28 -26.54
N THR A 100 37.39 8.57 -26.52
CA THR A 100 36.53 9.17 -27.54
C THR A 100 37.31 9.47 -28.81
N ASP A 101 36.88 8.88 -29.91
CA ASP A 101 37.40 9.21 -31.25
C ASP A 101 36.98 10.61 -31.70
N ARG A 102 37.53 11.05 -32.81
CA ARG A 102 37.20 12.29 -33.48
C ARG A 102 35.68 12.43 -33.68
N PHE A 103 35.07 13.52 -33.21
CA PHE A 103 33.62 13.75 -33.19
C PHE A 103 33.19 14.99 -33.98
N ALA A 104 32.14 14.87 -34.77
CA ALA A 104 31.57 15.98 -35.54
C ALA A 104 30.53 16.74 -34.70
N VAL A 105 30.83 17.98 -34.34
CA VAL A 105 29.97 18.87 -33.53
C VAL A 105 28.93 19.60 -34.40
N GLY A 106 29.23 19.83 -35.68
CA GLY A 106 28.34 20.54 -36.59
C GLY A 106 28.64 22.03 -36.67
N SER A 107 27.63 22.89 -36.61
CA SER A 107 27.79 24.34 -36.71
C SER A 107 27.60 24.99 -35.34
N ILE A 108 28.46 25.97 -35.03
CA ILE A 108 28.41 26.77 -33.81
C ILE A 108 28.28 28.23 -34.19
N GLY A 109 27.13 28.85 -33.97
CA GLY A 109 26.89 30.27 -34.16
C GLY A 109 27.55 31.10 -33.07
N GLU A 110 27.70 32.41 -33.36
CA GLU A 110 28.18 33.36 -32.35
C GLU A 110 27.30 33.35 -31.10
N GLY A 111 27.89 33.39 -29.92
CA GLY A 111 27.24 33.33 -28.62
C GLY A 111 26.68 31.92 -28.26
N ALA A 112 26.88 30.93 -29.12
CA ALA A 112 26.39 29.57 -28.85
C ALA A 112 27.49 28.72 -28.20
N VAL A 113 27.05 27.86 -27.27
CA VAL A 113 27.88 26.82 -26.62
C VAL A 113 27.40 25.45 -27.08
N ARG A 114 28.34 24.54 -27.33
CA ARG A 114 28.09 23.12 -27.63
C ARG A 114 28.83 22.25 -26.64
N GLU A 115 28.11 21.27 -26.11
CA GLU A 115 28.65 20.29 -25.21
C GLU A 115 28.98 19.00 -25.95
N VAL A 116 30.17 18.46 -25.67
CA VAL A 116 30.66 17.20 -26.23
C VAL A 116 31.15 16.32 -25.10
N PRO A 117 30.56 15.13 -24.93
CA PRO A 117 31.09 14.17 -23.96
C PRO A 117 32.38 13.54 -24.49
N VAL A 118 33.42 13.56 -23.68
CA VAL A 118 34.71 12.97 -23.98
C VAL A 118 35.06 11.95 -22.90
N SER A 119 35.05 10.67 -23.26
CA SER A 119 35.39 9.58 -22.32
C SER A 119 36.92 9.54 -22.11
N VAL A 120 37.31 9.67 -20.87
CA VAL A 120 38.70 9.61 -20.44
C VAL A 120 38.86 8.51 -19.40
N ARG A 121 39.76 7.58 -19.63
CA ARG A 121 40.19 6.56 -18.67
C ARG A 121 41.45 7.01 -17.94
N VAL A 122 41.38 6.96 -16.62
CA VAL A 122 42.51 7.22 -15.74
C VAL A 122 43.10 5.87 -15.31
N PRO A 123 44.36 5.58 -15.56
CA PRO A 123 45.03 4.38 -15.02
C PRO A 123 44.97 4.35 -13.49
N ALA A 124 44.89 3.14 -12.91
CA ALA A 124 44.79 2.97 -11.46
C ALA A 124 46.08 3.43 -10.71
N ASP A 125 47.20 3.48 -11.41
CA ASP A 125 48.50 3.93 -10.94
C ASP A 125 48.83 5.38 -11.34
N ALA A 126 47.87 6.13 -11.87
CA ALA A 126 48.06 7.54 -12.18
C ALA A 126 48.29 8.34 -10.88
N GLU A 127 49.38 9.09 -10.83
CA GLU A 127 49.69 9.95 -9.68
C GLU A 127 48.71 11.13 -9.62
N PRO A 128 48.30 11.57 -8.42
CA PRO A 128 47.52 12.78 -8.26
C PRO A 128 48.23 14.00 -8.86
N GLY A 129 47.50 14.87 -9.52
CA GLY A 129 48.06 16.04 -10.15
C GLY A 129 47.26 16.59 -11.30
N SER A 130 47.73 17.70 -11.88
CA SER A 130 47.07 18.34 -13.02
C SER A 130 47.75 17.91 -14.32
N TYR A 131 47.01 17.37 -15.22
CA TYR A 131 47.44 16.87 -16.52
C TYR A 131 46.77 17.63 -17.65
N SER A 132 47.49 17.76 -18.75
CA SER A 132 47.02 18.48 -19.93
C SER A 132 46.53 17.53 -21.01
N LEU A 133 45.42 17.88 -21.63
CA LEU A 133 44.93 17.25 -22.85
C LEU A 133 44.78 18.30 -23.92
N ASP A 134 45.20 18.00 -25.17
CA ASP A 134 45.09 18.88 -26.30
C ASP A 134 43.77 18.65 -27.03
N VAL A 135 42.99 19.72 -27.15
CA VAL A 135 41.72 19.74 -27.89
C VAL A 135 41.96 20.42 -29.24
N ARG A 136 41.95 19.64 -30.30
CA ARG A 136 42.09 20.10 -31.64
C ARG A 136 40.71 20.29 -32.26
N LEU A 137 40.40 21.55 -32.69
CA LEU A 137 39.20 21.95 -33.38
C LEU A 137 39.52 22.20 -34.84
N GLU A 138 38.83 21.52 -35.74
CA GLU A 138 38.88 21.79 -37.16
C GLU A 138 37.53 22.32 -37.61
N TYR A 139 37.50 23.47 -38.29
CA TYR A 139 36.26 24.08 -38.76
C TYR A 139 36.46 24.90 -40.02
N SER A 140 35.37 25.23 -40.72
CA SER A 140 35.34 26.15 -41.82
C SER A 140 34.44 27.35 -41.51
N HIS A 141 34.78 28.50 -42.02
CA HIS A 141 33.95 29.70 -41.90
C HIS A 141 34.07 30.59 -43.14
N THR A 142 33.09 31.47 -43.33
CA THR A 142 33.15 32.52 -44.34
C THR A 142 33.91 33.71 -43.77
N PHE A 143 35.19 33.89 -44.15
CA PHE A 143 36.00 34.99 -43.61
C PHE A 143 35.63 36.34 -44.23
N ARG A 144 35.01 36.36 -45.44
CA ARG A 144 34.57 37.57 -46.14
C ARG A 144 33.29 37.27 -46.93
N SER A 145 32.32 38.16 -46.82
CA SER A 145 31.08 38.15 -47.61
C SER A 145 30.87 39.49 -48.25
N VAL A 146 30.52 39.50 -49.56
CA VAL A 146 30.18 40.73 -50.31
C VAL A 146 28.66 40.76 -50.52
N PRO A 147 27.90 41.47 -49.66
CA PRO A 147 26.43 41.44 -49.68
C PRO A 147 25.76 41.76 -51.02
N ARG A 148 26.31 42.70 -51.78
CA ARG A 148 25.75 43.12 -53.05
C ARG A 148 25.88 42.12 -54.21
N SER A 149 26.94 41.30 -54.20
CA SER A 149 27.19 40.29 -55.23
C SER A 149 26.91 38.86 -54.79
N GLY A 150 26.62 38.63 -53.51
CA GLY A 150 26.45 37.29 -52.94
C GLY A 150 27.73 36.45 -52.86
N VAL A 151 28.89 37.05 -53.22
CA VAL A 151 30.18 36.33 -53.21
C VAL A 151 30.61 36.08 -51.75
N VAL A 152 30.94 34.82 -51.41
CA VAL A 152 31.51 34.40 -50.14
C VAL A 152 32.88 33.79 -50.37
N HIS A 153 33.77 34.02 -49.43
CA HIS A 153 35.10 33.41 -49.41
C HIS A 153 35.22 32.59 -48.11
N ASP A 154 35.26 31.29 -48.26
CA ASP A 154 35.39 30.35 -47.12
C ASP A 154 36.84 30.02 -46.83
N ARG A 155 37.11 29.71 -45.57
CA ARG A 155 38.44 29.32 -45.10
C ARG A 155 38.25 28.20 -44.07
N SER A 156 39.14 27.22 -44.07
CA SER A 156 39.27 26.22 -43.00
C SER A 156 40.33 26.66 -41.99
N ARG A 157 40.10 26.36 -40.76
CA ARG A 157 40.97 26.64 -39.63
C ARG A 157 41.16 25.38 -38.80
N THR A 158 42.30 25.26 -38.21
CA THR A 158 42.59 24.32 -37.14
C THR A 158 43.09 25.14 -35.95
N ARG A 159 42.50 24.92 -34.80
CA ARG A 159 42.89 25.51 -33.52
C ARG A 159 43.16 24.38 -32.54
N THR A 160 44.20 24.47 -31.77
CA THR A 160 44.50 23.54 -30.70
C THR A 160 44.51 24.33 -29.40
N GLU A 161 43.72 23.87 -28.43
CA GLU A 161 43.69 24.42 -27.08
C GLU A 161 43.98 23.34 -26.06
N SER A 162 44.63 23.71 -25.00
CA SER A 162 44.98 22.80 -23.95
C SER A 162 44.02 22.96 -22.80
N ILE A 163 43.38 21.85 -22.39
CA ILE A 163 42.51 21.78 -21.21
C ILE A 163 43.27 21.10 -20.08
N SER A 164 43.02 21.54 -18.85
CA SER A 164 43.59 20.94 -17.65
C SER A 164 42.62 19.97 -17.03
N VAL A 165 43.06 18.73 -16.77
CA VAL A 165 42.32 17.70 -16.07
C VAL A 165 43.08 17.37 -14.79
N THR A 166 42.41 17.44 -13.66
CA THR A 166 43.02 17.14 -12.34
C THR A 166 42.69 15.72 -11.93
N VAL A 167 43.72 14.91 -11.77
CA VAL A 167 43.59 13.59 -11.14
C VAL A 167 43.64 13.80 -9.63
N ASP A 168 42.56 13.49 -8.96
CA ASP A 168 42.39 13.67 -7.53
C ASP A 168 42.07 12.32 -6.90
N ASP A 169 42.80 11.94 -5.89
CA ASP A 169 42.64 10.72 -5.11
C ASP A 169 41.90 10.94 -3.79
N ALA A 170 41.37 12.14 -3.58
CA ALA A 170 40.54 12.46 -2.43
C ALA A 170 39.44 11.38 -2.16
N PRO A 171 39.02 11.21 -0.91
CA PRO A 171 37.99 10.25 -0.56
C PRO A 171 36.71 10.46 -1.37
N ARG A 172 36.22 9.40 -1.98
CA ARG A 172 34.94 9.34 -2.70
C ARG A 172 34.15 8.15 -2.24
N PHE A 173 32.83 8.26 -2.28
CA PHE A 173 32.00 7.23 -1.69
C PHE A 173 30.98 6.73 -2.69
N ALA A 174 30.82 5.40 -2.73
CA ALA A 174 29.71 4.72 -3.33
C ALA A 174 28.81 4.17 -2.23
N MET A 175 27.51 4.21 -2.45
CA MET A 175 26.54 3.67 -1.51
C MET A 175 25.57 2.74 -2.24
N ARG A 176 25.18 1.65 -1.58
CA ARG A 176 24.17 0.73 -2.10
C ARG A 176 23.37 0.14 -0.95
N THR A 177 22.09 -0.14 -1.18
CA THR A 177 21.29 -0.93 -0.25
C THR A 177 21.71 -2.39 -0.34
N VAL A 178 22.04 -3.00 0.79
CA VAL A 178 22.41 -4.42 0.89
C VAL A 178 21.29 -5.24 1.50
N ASP A 179 20.50 -4.65 2.37
CA ASP A 179 19.33 -5.28 2.98
C ASP A 179 18.30 -4.23 3.38
N ALA A 180 17.03 -4.61 3.30
CA ALA A 180 15.92 -3.78 3.77
C ALA A 180 14.78 -4.67 4.25
N ASP A 181 14.47 -4.60 5.52
CA ASP A 181 13.30 -5.24 6.10
C ASP A 181 12.10 -4.28 6.22
N VAL A 182 12.17 -3.16 5.52
CA VAL A 182 11.11 -2.14 5.43
C VAL A 182 9.95 -2.68 4.59
N GLN A 183 8.75 -2.54 5.10
CA GLN A 183 7.52 -3.00 4.47
C GLN A 183 6.58 -1.83 4.20
N VAL A 184 5.81 -1.88 3.10
CA VAL A 184 4.76 -0.88 2.84
C VAL A 184 3.77 -0.87 4.00
N GLY A 185 3.46 0.32 4.50
CA GLY A 185 2.59 0.52 5.64
C GLY A 185 3.23 0.25 7.00
N ASP A 186 4.53 -0.06 7.07
CA ASP A 186 5.23 -0.34 8.33
C ASP A 186 6.62 0.28 8.38
N SER A 187 7.27 0.16 9.52
CA SER A 187 8.64 0.57 9.77
C SER A 187 9.58 -0.63 9.73
N GLY A 188 10.85 -0.35 9.46
CA GLY A 188 11.91 -1.35 9.42
C GLY A 188 13.27 -0.69 9.40
N THR A 189 14.29 -1.44 9.02
CA THR A 189 15.67 -0.96 8.93
C THR A 189 16.18 -1.08 7.50
N LEU A 190 16.70 0.02 6.98
CA LEU A 190 17.48 0.05 5.76
C LEU A 190 18.97 -0.12 6.11
N VAL A 191 19.61 -1.13 5.55
CA VAL A 191 21.05 -1.36 5.68
C VAL A 191 21.73 -0.95 4.39
N ALA A 192 22.58 0.06 4.46
CA ALA A 192 23.36 0.55 3.34
C ALA A 192 24.86 0.23 3.53
N ASP A 193 25.49 -0.23 2.45
CA ASP A 193 26.92 -0.42 2.35
C ASP A 193 27.56 0.85 1.79
N VAL A 194 28.55 1.38 2.48
CA VAL A 194 29.28 2.58 2.09
C VAL A 194 30.72 2.18 1.82
N THR A 195 31.18 2.41 0.61
CA THR A 195 32.54 2.09 0.18
C THR A 195 33.29 3.37 -0.15
N ASN A 196 34.51 3.52 0.36
CA ASN A 196 35.41 4.55 -0.11
C ASN A 196 36.06 4.09 -1.41
N VAL A 197 35.64 4.66 -2.53
CA VAL A 197 36.20 4.38 -3.87
C VAL A 197 37.27 5.38 -4.30
N GLY A 198 37.67 6.28 -3.40
CA GLY A 198 38.81 7.19 -3.56
C GLY A 198 40.14 6.55 -3.14
N GLY A 199 41.23 7.24 -3.37
CA GLY A 199 42.62 6.80 -3.05
C GLY A 199 43.06 7.13 -1.64
N GLU A 200 42.40 8.07 -0.95
CA GLU A 200 42.77 8.52 0.39
C GLU A 200 41.78 8.04 1.46
N PRO A 201 42.25 7.87 2.73
CA PRO A 201 41.36 7.56 3.84
C PRO A 201 40.53 8.77 4.26
N ALA A 202 39.33 8.53 4.69
CA ALA A 202 38.45 9.50 5.31
C ALA A 202 38.30 9.24 6.81
N HIS A 203 38.14 10.31 7.60
CA HIS A 203 37.95 10.28 9.04
C HIS A 203 36.67 11.02 9.44
N ASP A 204 36.12 10.70 10.61
CA ASP A 204 34.94 11.35 11.19
C ASP A 204 33.74 11.46 10.21
N LEU A 205 33.46 10.36 9.51
CA LEU A 205 32.44 10.36 8.49
C LEU A 205 31.01 10.50 9.10
N SER A 206 30.23 11.37 8.50
CA SER A 206 28.79 11.48 8.72
C SER A 206 28.08 11.08 7.44
N VAL A 207 27.58 9.84 7.43
CA VAL A 207 26.85 9.26 6.29
C VAL A 207 25.39 9.64 6.40
N GLY A 208 24.88 10.39 5.46
CA GLY A 208 23.48 10.83 5.39
C GLY A 208 22.72 10.13 4.28
N LEU A 209 21.46 9.85 4.53
CA LEU A 209 20.46 9.48 3.53
C LEU A 209 19.29 10.47 3.57
N ALA A 210 18.76 10.81 2.41
CA ALA A 210 17.58 11.63 2.24
C ALA A 210 16.60 10.93 1.30
N ALA A 211 15.34 10.85 1.70
CA ALA A 211 14.24 10.39 0.86
C ALA A 211 13.80 11.50 -0.10
N ASN A 212 13.52 11.15 -1.35
CA ASN A 212 13.14 12.12 -2.41
C ASN A 212 11.61 12.24 -2.58
N GLY A 213 10.80 11.66 -1.68
CA GLY A 213 9.34 11.70 -1.74
C GLY A 213 8.70 11.72 -0.35
N PRO A 214 7.40 12.02 -0.24
CA PRO A 214 6.70 12.08 1.04
C PRO A 214 6.44 10.71 1.65
N ASP A 215 6.29 9.67 0.84
CA ASP A 215 5.82 8.34 1.25
C ASP A 215 6.88 7.50 1.98
N LEU A 216 8.12 8.01 2.07
CA LEU A 216 9.23 7.38 2.78
C LEU A 216 9.82 8.34 3.80
N THR A 217 9.96 7.87 5.03
CA THR A 217 10.66 8.59 6.11
C THR A 217 11.85 7.77 6.61
N LEU A 218 12.89 8.46 7.04
CA LEU A 218 14.10 7.88 7.63
C LEU A 218 14.17 8.26 9.12
N GLY A 219 13.51 7.45 9.95
CA GLY A 219 13.23 7.79 11.33
C GLY A 219 12.06 8.78 11.44
N GLU A 220 12.26 9.90 12.13
CA GLU A 220 11.20 10.91 12.33
C GLU A 220 11.09 11.93 11.17
N THR A 221 12.03 11.93 10.23
CA THR A 221 12.12 12.90 9.13
C THR A 221 12.44 12.20 7.81
N GLN A 222 12.49 12.97 6.73
CA GLN A 222 12.95 12.46 5.42
C GLN A 222 14.47 12.32 5.32
N ARG A 223 15.22 12.59 6.38
CA ARG A 223 16.69 12.53 6.40
C ARG A 223 17.17 11.91 7.69
N ASN A 224 18.21 11.08 7.55
CA ASN A 224 18.90 10.51 8.71
C ASN A 224 20.40 10.43 8.47
N THR A 225 21.17 10.35 9.54
CA THR A 225 22.63 10.28 9.48
C THR A 225 23.19 9.22 10.43
N ALA A 226 24.19 8.49 9.96
CA ALA A 226 24.97 7.55 10.74
C ALA A 226 26.43 8.01 10.81
N ARG A 227 27.17 7.63 11.84
CA ARG A 227 28.58 7.98 12.02
C ARG A 227 29.46 6.77 11.78
N VAL A 228 30.59 7.04 11.14
CA VAL A 228 31.65 6.08 10.88
C VAL A 228 33.00 6.76 11.23
N ASP A 229 33.79 6.17 12.07
CA ASP A 229 35.02 6.82 12.56
C ASP A 229 36.09 6.97 11.47
N ARG A 230 36.24 5.95 10.64
CA ARG A 230 37.24 5.93 9.56
C ARG A 230 36.81 4.98 8.46
N LEU A 231 37.21 5.30 7.22
CA LEU A 231 37.08 4.43 6.06
C LEU A 231 38.28 4.60 5.14
N GLY A 232 39.13 3.58 5.06
CA GLY A 232 40.29 3.58 4.19
C GLY A 232 39.97 3.38 2.71
N PRO A 233 40.95 3.60 1.80
CA PRO A 233 40.76 3.33 0.37
C PRO A 233 40.31 1.90 0.09
N GLY A 234 39.24 1.72 -0.70
CA GLY A 234 38.68 0.42 -1.01
C GLY A 234 37.97 -0.27 0.14
N GLU A 235 37.96 0.30 1.35
CA GLU A 235 37.29 -0.24 2.52
C GLU A 235 35.79 0.04 2.43
N ASN A 236 34.95 -0.89 2.92
CA ASN A 236 33.53 -0.70 3.05
C ASN A 236 33.05 -0.90 4.49
N THR A 237 31.93 -0.30 4.80
CA THR A 237 31.24 -0.46 6.08
C THR A 237 29.73 -0.40 5.89
N THR A 238 28.99 -1.07 6.77
CA THR A 238 27.53 -1.03 6.75
C THR A 238 26.99 -0.03 7.76
N VAL A 239 26.03 0.76 7.33
CA VAL A 239 25.29 1.70 8.16
C VAL A 239 23.81 1.34 8.15
N ARG A 240 23.10 1.61 9.26
CA ARG A 240 21.70 1.29 9.42
C ARG A 240 20.89 2.56 9.61
N PHE A 241 19.76 2.62 8.91
CA PHE A 241 18.82 3.73 9.00
C PHE A 241 17.43 3.18 9.30
N PRO A 242 16.75 3.65 10.35
CA PRO A 242 15.33 3.37 10.51
C PRO A 242 14.58 3.99 9.35
N ALA A 243 13.67 3.25 8.76
CA ALA A 243 12.87 3.70 7.63
C ALA A 243 11.41 3.27 7.82
N SER A 244 10.47 4.06 7.33
CA SER A 244 9.04 3.76 7.34
C SER A 244 8.43 4.18 6.01
N VAL A 245 7.61 3.31 5.44
CA VAL A 245 6.89 3.56 4.18
C VAL A 245 5.41 3.69 4.48
N ASP A 246 4.77 4.71 3.92
CA ASP A 246 3.35 4.95 4.11
C ASP A 246 2.50 3.80 3.54
N ALA A 247 1.34 3.53 4.15
CA ALA A 247 0.43 2.47 3.71
C ALA A 247 -0.19 2.75 2.33
N ASP A 248 -0.34 4.03 1.98
CA ASP A 248 -0.89 4.45 0.70
C ASP A 248 0.18 4.57 -0.41
N ALA A 249 1.43 4.19 -0.11
CA ALA A 249 2.52 4.24 -1.07
C ALA A 249 2.27 3.28 -2.24
N THR A 250 2.29 3.82 -3.45
CA THR A 250 2.09 3.04 -4.69
C THR A 250 3.39 2.72 -5.43
N ALA A 251 4.51 3.30 -4.99
CA ALA A 251 5.80 3.10 -5.61
C ALA A 251 6.40 1.75 -5.22
N GLU A 252 6.84 0.97 -6.22
CA GLU A 252 7.55 -0.30 -6.01
C GLU A 252 9.01 -0.11 -5.55
N SER A 253 9.56 1.08 -5.77
CA SER A 253 10.93 1.45 -5.37
C SER A 253 11.02 2.93 -5.09
N PHE A 254 11.90 3.29 -4.18
CA PHE A 254 12.18 4.66 -3.78
C PHE A 254 13.63 5.02 -4.11
N ASP A 255 13.81 6.19 -4.70
CA ASP A 255 15.11 6.78 -4.89
C ASP A 255 15.48 7.63 -3.69
N LEU A 256 16.67 7.38 -3.14
CA LEU A 256 17.25 8.12 -2.04
C LEU A 256 18.52 8.82 -2.53
N THR A 257 18.85 9.90 -1.87
CA THR A 257 20.10 10.61 -2.09
C THR A 257 21.01 10.45 -0.87
N GLY A 258 22.14 9.82 -1.12
CA GLY A 258 23.23 9.67 -0.15
C GLY A 258 24.13 10.90 -0.10
N SER A 259 24.72 11.16 1.06
CA SER A 259 25.75 12.15 1.27
C SER A 259 26.75 11.67 2.32
N VAL A 260 28.03 11.94 2.13
CA VAL A 260 29.08 11.65 3.11
C VAL A 260 29.87 12.92 3.38
N ARG A 261 29.82 13.38 4.63
CA ARG A 261 30.70 14.43 5.12
C ARG A 261 31.85 13.78 5.88
N TYR A 262 33.06 14.23 5.65
CA TYR A 262 34.26 13.62 6.19
C TYR A 262 35.35 14.64 6.44
N THR A 263 36.38 14.23 7.14
CA THR A 263 37.66 14.95 7.30
C THR A 263 38.72 14.17 6.55
N ASP A 264 39.43 14.81 5.63
CA ASP A 264 40.54 14.21 4.89
C ASP A 264 41.83 14.09 5.74
N ILE A 265 42.92 13.63 5.12
CA ILE A 265 44.21 13.46 5.78
C ILE A 265 44.88 14.79 6.21
N ASP A 266 44.50 15.89 5.55
CA ASP A 266 44.99 17.24 5.84
C ASP A 266 44.18 17.93 6.95
N GLY A 267 43.11 17.27 7.45
CA GLY A 267 42.21 17.81 8.46
C GLY A 267 41.16 18.76 7.89
N ILE A 268 40.97 18.77 6.57
CA ILE A 268 39.97 19.59 5.89
C ILE A 268 38.64 18.85 5.88
N ARG A 269 37.56 19.58 6.20
CA ARG A 269 36.18 19.02 6.10
C ARG A 269 35.65 19.18 4.70
N SER A 270 35.29 18.05 4.14
CA SER A 270 34.74 17.94 2.78
C SER A 270 33.43 17.16 2.77
N ALA A 271 32.72 17.21 1.67
CA ALA A 271 31.46 16.47 1.47
C ALA A 271 31.41 15.89 0.05
N HIS A 272 30.92 14.65 -0.04
CA HIS A 272 30.49 14.03 -1.28
C HIS A 272 28.97 13.88 -1.22
N GLU A 273 28.27 14.59 -2.07
CA GLU A 273 26.80 14.66 -2.08
C GLU A 273 26.23 14.08 -3.39
N GLY A 274 24.93 13.80 -3.41
CA GLY A 274 24.25 13.34 -4.62
C GLY A 274 24.46 11.86 -4.96
N ILE A 275 24.87 11.03 -3.98
CA ILE A 275 25.10 9.60 -4.22
C ILE A 275 23.74 8.90 -4.37
N PRO A 276 23.42 8.26 -5.52
CA PRO A 276 22.16 7.58 -5.72
C PRO A 276 22.08 6.30 -4.91
N VAL A 277 20.97 6.08 -4.20
CA VAL A 277 20.69 4.87 -3.43
C VAL A 277 19.24 4.45 -3.69
N GLY A 278 19.01 3.21 -4.07
CA GLY A 278 17.66 2.66 -4.28
C GLY A 278 17.19 1.87 -3.07
N LEU A 279 15.90 1.99 -2.74
CA LEU A 279 15.21 1.16 -1.76
C LEU A 279 14.02 0.47 -2.42
N ARG A 280 13.93 -0.84 -2.29
CA ARG A 280 12.74 -1.60 -2.66
C ARG A 280 12.13 -2.20 -1.38
N PRO A 281 11.01 -1.66 -0.90
CA PRO A 281 10.34 -2.21 0.27
C PRO A 281 9.70 -3.56 -0.05
N ARG A 282 9.41 -4.33 0.99
CA ARG A 282 8.56 -5.52 0.88
C ARG A 282 7.10 -5.09 0.67
N ALA A 283 6.29 -5.95 0.07
CA ALA A 283 4.86 -5.70 -0.10
C ALA A 283 4.16 -5.49 1.25
N GLU A 284 3.01 -4.82 1.23
CA GLU A 284 2.18 -4.62 2.42
C GLU A 284 1.79 -5.96 3.07
N GLN A 285 1.75 -5.97 4.41
CA GLN A 285 1.29 -7.13 5.17
C GLN A 285 -0.21 -7.32 4.99
N SER A 286 -0.63 -8.51 4.62
CA SER A 286 -2.04 -8.84 4.44
C SER A 286 -2.41 -10.16 5.11
N LEU A 287 -3.57 -10.17 5.76
CA LEU A 287 -4.18 -11.37 6.30
C LEU A 287 -5.55 -11.53 5.67
N SER A 288 -5.83 -12.73 5.18
CA SER A 288 -7.15 -13.07 4.65
C SER A 288 -7.90 -13.98 5.60
N VAL A 289 -9.21 -13.75 5.70
CA VAL A 289 -10.10 -14.57 6.54
C VAL A 289 -11.19 -15.15 5.66
N ALA A 290 -11.31 -16.47 5.65
CA ALA A 290 -12.35 -17.20 4.94
C ALA A 290 -13.23 -17.94 5.95
N VAL A 291 -14.55 -17.84 5.78
CA VAL A 291 -15.53 -18.64 6.51
C VAL A 291 -15.86 -19.87 5.67
N ASP A 292 -15.47 -21.04 6.15
CA ASP A 292 -15.69 -22.31 5.43
C ASP A 292 -17.05 -22.91 5.73
N ASN A 293 -17.54 -22.74 6.98
CA ASN A 293 -18.83 -23.24 7.39
C ASN A 293 -19.50 -22.31 8.42
N ALA A 294 -20.79 -22.05 8.21
CA ALA A 294 -21.63 -21.33 9.14
C ALA A 294 -22.96 -22.10 9.32
N SER A 295 -23.17 -22.64 10.51
CA SER A 295 -24.45 -23.28 10.89
C SER A 295 -25.21 -22.31 11.78
N LEU A 296 -25.91 -21.36 11.18
CA LEU A 296 -26.63 -20.30 11.87
C LEU A 296 -28.12 -20.39 11.56
N ARG A 297 -28.96 -20.22 12.58
CA ARG A 297 -30.41 -20.20 12.47
C ARG A 297 -31.01 -19.21 13.45
N VAL A 298 -32.01 -18.47 13.01
CA VAL A 298 -32.73 -17.50 13.84
C VAL A 298 -33.22 -18.12 15.13
N GLY A 299 -32.91 -17.53 16.28
CA GLY A 299 -33.30 -17.97 17.62
C GLY A 299 -32.56 -19.21 18.14
N GLU A 300 -31.46 -19.61 17.50
CA GLU A 300 -30.69 -20.80 17.92
C GLU A 300 -29.21 -20.50 18.15
N ASN A 301 -28.55 -21.38 18.92
CA ASN A 301 -27.11 -21.41 19.00
C ASN A 301 -26.54 -21.99 17.70
N GLY A 302 -25.41 -21.46 17.26
CA GLY A 302 -24.76 -21.88 16.03
C GLY A 302 -23.25 -21.76 16.09
N THR A 303 -22.59 -22.16 15.03
CA THR A 303 -21.14 -22.09 14.90
C THR A 303 -20.75 -21.44 13.58
N VAL A 304 -19.67 -20.65 13.63
CA VAL A 304 -18.97 -20.15 12.48
C VAL A 304 -17.53 -20.66 12.56
N SER A 305 -17.05 -21.30 11.52
CA SER A 305 -15.69 -21.80 11.43
C SER A 305 -15.08 -21.48 10.08
N GLY A 306 -13.77 -21.34 10.07
CA GLY A 306 -13.04 -20.95 8.88
C GLY A 306 -11.55 -20.99 9.07
N THR A 307 -10.86 -20.36 8.16
CA THR A 307 -9.40 -20.26 8.13
C THR A 307 -8.98 -18.80 8.05
N ILE A 308 -7.93 -18.46 8.77
CA ILE A 308 -7.18 -17.22 8.61
C ILE A 308 -5.82 -17.57 8.01
N ARG A 309 -5.39 -16.81 7.03
CA ARG A 309 -4.12 -17.00 6.35
C ARG A 309 -3.30 -15.73 6.36
N ASN A 310 -2.00 -15.87 6.59
CA ASN A 310 -1.03 -14.83 6.37
C ASN A 310 -0.61 -14.84 4.90
N ASP A 311 -1.14 -13.90 4.09
CA ASP A 311 -0.79 -13.74 2.68
C ASP A 311 0.35 -12.73 2.48
N GLY A 312 0.81 -12.12 3.57
CA GLY A 312 1.89 -11.14 3.56
C GLY A 312 3.29 -11.77 3.46
N PRO A 313 4.32 -10.95 3.24
CA PRO A 313 5.70 -11.39 3.04
C PRO A 313 6.47 -11.64 4.35
N ALA A 314 5.90 -11.30 5.50
CA ALA A 314 6.55 -11.43 6.81
C ALA A 314 5.69 -12.23 7.80
N ASP A 315 6.35 -12.82 8.79
CA ASP A 315 5.68 -13.48 9.90
C ASP A 315 4.96 -12.46 10.78
N VAL A 316 3.84 -12.85 11.35
CA VAL A 316 3.05 -12.02 12.26
C VAL A 316 2.85 -12.75 13.58
N GLN A 317 2.83 -12.00 14.68
CA GLN A 317 2.76 -12.54 16.03
C GLN A 317 1.47 -12.13 16.72
N ALA A 318 1.08 -12.91 17.71
CA ALA A 318 -0.05 -12.65 18.60
C ALA A 318 -1.35 -12.33 17.83
N VAL A 319 -1.63 -13.06 16.75
CA VAL A 319 -2.81 -12.86 15.92
C VAL A 319 -4.07 -13.19 16.72
N VAL A 320 -4.99 -12.24 16.79
CA VAL A 320 -6.29 -12.38 17.44
C VAL A 320 -7.39 -11.99 16.45
N LEU A 321 -8.31 -12.92 16.23
CA LEU A 321 -9.50 -12.69 15.44
C LEU A 321 -10.66 -12.32 16.35
N ALA A 322 -11.36 -11.23 16.06
CA ALA A 322 -12.53 -10.77 16.79
C ALA A 322 -13.75 -10.69 15.89
N VAL A 323 -14.92 -11.02 16.42
CA VAL A 323 -16.20 -10.86 15.76
C VAL A 323 -16.81 -9.53 16.19
N GLY A 324 -17.12 -8.69 15.21
CA GLY A 324 -17.83 -7.42 15.42
C GLY A 324 -19.32 -7.61 15.69
N ASP A 325 -19.99 -6.50 16.00
CA ASP A 325 -21.42 -6.48 16.25
C ASP A 325 -22.22 -6.90 15.00
N GLY A 326 -23.25 -7.72 15.19
CA GLY A 326 -24.04 -8.21 14.09
C GLY A 326 -25.13 -9.19 14.49
N ALA A 327 -25.70 -9.87 13.51
CA ALA A 327 -26.75 -10.87 13.71
C ALA A 327 -26.26 -12.16 14.42
N PHE A 328 -24.96 -12.39 14.51
CA PHE A 328 -24.35 -13.49 15.25
C PHE A 328 -23.66 -12.93 16.48
N VAL A 329 -24.08 -13.38 17.67
CA VAL A 329 -23.52 -12.97 18.96
C VAL A 329 -22.66 -14.10 19.50
N PRO A 330 -21.35 -14.01 19.37
CA PRO A 330 -20.45 -15.07 19.86
C PRO A 330 -20.37 -15.10 21.39
N ARG A 331 -20.22 -16.28 21.98
CA ARG A 331 -19.99 -16.46 23.44
C ARG A 331 -18.66 -15.86 23.87
N SER A 332 -17.65 -15.98 23.01
CA SER A 332 -16.35 -15.34 23.16
C SER A 332 -16.10 -14.52 21.89
N PRO A 333 -16.07 -13.18 21.96
CA PRO A 333 -15.94 -12.35 20.77
C PRO A 333 -14.52 -12.39 20.19
N ARG A 334 -13.54 -12.92 20.89
CA ARG A 334 -12.14 -13.02 20.47
C ARG A 334 -11.68 -14.47 20.43
N TYR A 335 -10.87 -14.77 19.42
CA TYR A 335 -10.22 -16.06 19.20
C TYR A 335 -8.72 -15.81 19.03
N ALA A 336 -7.90 -16.33 19.96
CA ALA A 336 -6.45 -16.26 19.85
C ALA A 336 -5.97 -17.31 18.84
N VAL A 337 -5.41 -16.84 17.74
CA VAL A 337 -4.84 -17.68 16.69
C VAL A 337 -3.42 -18.07 17.03
N GLY A 338 -2.63 -17.13 17.57
CA GLY A 338 -1.20 -17.29 17.83
C GLY A 338 -0.34 -16.62 16.76
N ASP A 339 0.85 -17.14 16.56
CA ASP A 339 1.77 -16.64 15.53
C ASP A 339 1.47 -17.34 14.20
N LEU A 340 1.68 -16.64 13.10
CA LEU A 340 1.50 -17.15 11.74
C LEU A 340 2.72 -16.77 10.88
N ASP A 341 3.45 -17.76 10.42
CA ASP A 341 4.53 -17.58 9.46
C ASP A 341 3.97 -17.06 8.12
N ALA A 342 4.82 -16.45 7.30
CA ALA A 342 4.45 -16.02 5.96
C ALA A 342 3.90 -17.20 5.13
N GLY A 343 2.67 -17.07 4.62
CA GLY A 343 1.96 -18.11 3.87
C GLY A 343 1.26 -19.17 4.73
N GLU A 344 1.37 -19.13 6.06
CA GLU A 344 0.72 -20.08 6.96
C GLU A 344 -0.77 -19.78 7.12
N SER A 345 -1.53 -20.83 7.48
CA SER A 345 -2.97 -20.74 7.74
C SER A 345 -3.33 -21.44 9.04
N ALA A 346 -4.25 -20.85 9.78
CA ALA A 346 -4.80 -21.44 11.01
C ALA A 346 -6.33 -21.49 10.95
N ALA A 347 -6.90 -22.54 11.54
CA ALA A 347 -8.34 -22.69 11.63
C ALA A 347 -8.89 -21.95 12.87
N PHE A 348 -10.08 -21.36 12.72
CA PHE A 348 -10.80 -20.75 13.84
C PHE A 348 -12.23 -21.29 13.94
N ARG A 349 -12.81 -21.16 15.14
CA ARG A 349 -14.21 -21.51 15.38
C ARG A 349 -14.82 -20.61 16.45
N PHE A 350 -15.89 -19.93 16.10
CA PHE A 350 -16.75 -19.21 17.02
C PHE A 350 -18.04 -19.99 17.29
N ARG A 351 -18.47 -19.98 18.55
CA ARG A 351 -19.77 -20.48 18.98
C ARG A 351 -20.56 -19.32 19.54
N GLY A 352 -21.83 -19.21 19.19
CA GLY A 352 -22.65 -18.08 19.61
C GLY A 352 -24.11 -18.34 19.33
N ALA A 353 -24.93 -17.32 19.50
CA ALA A 353 -26.36 -17.34 19.28
C ALA A 353 -26.75 -16.37 18.17
N VAL A 354 -27.81 -16.70 17.44
CA VAL A 354 -28.51 -15.77 16.55
C VAL A 354 -29.78 -15.32 17.28
N PRO A 355 -29.98 -14.00 17.52
CA PRO A 355 -31.18 -13.50 18.18
C PRO A 355 -32.47 -13.89 17.45
N ALA A 356 -33.56 -14.04 18.22
CA ALA A 356 -34.85 -14.45 17.66
C ALA A 356 -35.50 -13.40 16.71
N ASN A 357 -35.02 -12.17 16.78
CA ASN A 357 -35.44 -11.05 15.92
C ASN A 357 -34.47 -10.78 14.76
N ALA A 358 -33.51 -11.65 14.53
CA ALA A 358 -32.62 -11.54 13.39
C ALA A 358 -33.32 -11.90 12.08
N ASP A 359 -32.92 -11.28 10.97
CA ASP A 359 -33.44 -11.63 9.66
C ASP A 359 -32.81 -12.94 9.14
N SER A 360 -33.65 -13.79 8.57
CA SER A 360 -33.25 -15.05 7.93
C SER A 360 -32.73 -14.84 6.50
N ALA A 361 -31.67 -14.08 6.35
CA ALA A 361 -31.01 -13.78 5.08
C ALA A 361 -29.50 -13.86 5.27
N PRO A 362 -28.70 -13.90 4.19
CA PRO A 362 -27.26 -13.76 4.31
C PRO A 362 -26.90 -12.42 4.95
N GLN A 363 -26.34 -12.46 6.16
CA GLN A 363 -25.98 -11.30 6.96
C GLN A 363 -24.46 -11.04 6.90
N PRO A 364 -24.03 -9.76 6.95
CA PRO A 364 -22.64 -9.44 7.08
C PRO A 364 -22.09 -9.84 8.45
N LEU A 365 -20.97 -10.54 8.45
CA LEU A 365 -20.16 -10.82 9.64
C LEU A 365 -18.86 -10.05 9.50
N VAL A 366 -18.66 -9.07 10.36
CA VAL A 366 -17.42 -8.30 10.41
C VAL A 366 -16.43 -9.04 11.29
N LEU A 367 -15.26 -9.32 10.73
CA LEU A 367 -14.16 -9.99 11.40
C LEU A 367 -12.98 -9.02 11.46
N SER A 368 -12.59 -8.63 12.66
CA SER A 368 -11.42 -7.76 12.90
C SER A 368 -10.25 -8.63 13.33
N THR A 369 -9.13 -8.50 12.64
CA THR A 369 -7.90 -9.22 12.96
C THR A 369 -6.88 -8.24 13.50
N SER A 370 -6.46 -8.39 14.74
CA SER A 370 -5.31 -7.69 15.32
C SER A 370 -4.09 -8.60 15.37
N TYR A 371 -2.93 -8.05 15.08
CA TYR A 371 -1.67 -8.78 15.08
C TYR A 371 -0.51 -7.82 15.37
N ARG A 372 0.64 -8.38 15.70
CA ARG A 372 1.89 -7.65 15.84
C ARG A 372 2.77 -7.94 14.64
N SER A 373 3.21 -6.88 13.97
CA SER A 373 4.09 -6.99 12.80
C SER A 373 5.53 -7.37 13.20
N ALA A 374 6.38 -7.67 12.21
CA ALA A 374 7.79 -7.94 12.42
C ALA A 374 8.55 -6.75 13.06
N ALA A 375 8.03 -5.53 12.90
CA ALA A 375 8.55 -4.31 13.53
C ALA A 375 8.01 -4.07 14.95
N ASP A 376 7.35 -5.07 15.56
CA ASP A 376 6.71 -5.01 16.90
C ASP A 376 5.58 -3.97 17.00
N THR A 377 4.97 -3.61 15.86
CA THR A 377 3.85 -2.66 15.77
C THR A 377 2.52 -3.41 15.78
N GLU A 378 1.57 -2.98 16.62
CA GLU A 378 0.22 -3.54 16.60
C GLU A 378 -0.56 -3.00 15.41
N ARG A 379 -1.17 -3.90 14.64
CA ARG A 379 -1.95 -3.64 13.44
C ARG A 379 -3.32 -4.28 13.55
N THR A 380 -4.30 -3.68 12.88
CA THR A 380 -5.66 -4.21 12.81
C THR A 380 -6.15 -4.12 11.38
N THR A 381 -6.72 -5.24 10.90
CA THR A 381 -7.39 -5.31 9.60
C THR A 381 -8.81 -5.81 9.78
N GLU A 382 -9.71 -5.43 8.89
CA GLU A 382 -11.11 -5.85 8.93
C GLU A 382 -11.49 -6.56 7.64
N ALA A 383 -12.25 -7.65 7.80
CA ALA A 383 -12.85 -8.39 6.70
C ALA A 383 -14.34 -8.54 6.94
N THR A 384 -15.16 -8.34 5.92
CA THR A 384 -16.61 -8.57 5.98
C THR A 384 -16.96 -9.77 5.12
N VAL A 385 -17.52 -10.79 5.76
CA VAL A 385 -17.95 -12.02 5.09
C VAL A 385 -19.47 -12.14 5.23
N ARG A 386 -20.16 -12.57 4.18
CA ARG A 386 -21.60 -12.84 4.25
C ARG A 386 -21.82 -14.28 4.68
N VAL A 387 -22.55 -14.46 5.78
CA VAL A 387 -22.90 -15.78 6.32
C VAL A 387 -24.41 -16.02 6.18
N PRO A 388 -24.84 -17.20 5.71
CA PRO A 388 -26.25 -17.54 5.62
C PRO A 388 -26.82 -17.77 7.02
N ILE A 389 -27.98 -17.20 7.29
CA ILE A 389 -28.78 -17.48 8.49
C ILE A 389 -30.08 -18.13 8.02
N ALA A 390 -30.31 -19.38 8.45
CA ALA A 390 -31.50 -20.12 8.12
C ALA A 390 -32.75 -19.59 8.87
N ASP A 391 -33.91 -19.82 8.31
CA ASP A 391 -35.17 -19.47 8.94
C ASP A 391 -35.32 -20.07 10.33
N ARG A 392 -36.07 -19.37 11.17
CA ARG A 392 -36.51 -19.90 12.47
C ARG A 392 -37.27 -21.19 12.24
N ARG A 393 -37.03 -22.19 13.06
CA ARG A 393 -37.81 -23.41 13.11
C ARG A 393 -38.48 -23.56 14.47
N ASP A 394 -39.68 -24.11 14.48
CA ASP A 394 -40.32 -24.47 15.73
C ASP A 394 -39.47 -25.47 16.50
N ALA A 395 -39.37 -25.30 17.80
CA ALA A 395 -38.60 -26.20 18.64
C ALA A 395 -39.19 -27.61 18.66
N VAL A 396 -40.52 -27.68 18.62
CA VAL A 396 -41.25 -28.93 18.57
C VAL A 396 -42.34 -28.90 17.50
N ALA A 397 -42.66 -30.06 16.96
CA ALA A 397 -43.88 -30.25 16.18
C ALA A 397 -44.92 -30.88 17.09
N VAL A 398 -46.15 -30.36 17.05
CA VAL A 398 -47.27 -30.93 17.83
C VAL A 398 -48.32 -31.40 16.83
N SER A 399 -48.79 -32.63 16.96
CA SER A 399 -49.86 -33.20 16.16
C SER A 399 -50.85 -33.96 17.03
N ALA A 400 -52.13 -33.95 16.67
CA ALA A 400 -53.16 -34.69 17.39
C ALA A 400 -53.34 -36.10 16.82
N LEU A 401 -53.36 -37.09 17.72
CA LEU A 401 -53.61 -38.48 17.33
C LEU A 401 -55.11 -38.77 17.16
N ASN A 402 -55.96 -38.21 18.03
CA ASN A 402 -57.40 -38.43 18.03
C ASN A 402 -58.16 -37.10 18.14
N PRO A 403 -58.18 -36.29 17.06
CA PRO A 403 -58.77 -34.95 17.11
C PRO A 403 -60.31 -34.92 16.93
N GLN A 404 -61.02 -36.03 17.03
CA GLN A 404 -62.48 -36.10 16.83
C GLN A 404 -63.22 -36.37 18.14
N PHE A 405 -64.15 -35.52 18.43
CA PHE A 405 -65.03 -35.60 19.60
C PHE A 405 -66.47 -35.38 19.19
N ALA A 406 -67.42 -36.04 19.87
CA ALA A 406 -68.85 -35.73 19.68
C ALA A 406 -69.28 -34.51 20.53
N ALA A 407 -70.34 -33.81 20.09
CA ALA A 407 -70.89 -32.75 20.93
C ALA A 407 -71.39 -33.35 22.25
N GLY A 408 -71.01 -32.73 23.39
CA GLY A 408 -71.34 -33.23 24.76
C GLY A 408 -70.36 -34.34 25.24
N GLU A 409 -69.30 -34.67 24.52
CA GLU A 409 -68.37 -35.71 24.89
C GLU A 409 -67.26 -35.14 25.81
N GLU A 410 -66.98 -35.92 26.88
CA GLU A 410 -65.79 -35.78 27.69
C GLU A 410 -64.79 -36.87 27.27
N GLY A 411 -63.58 -36.48 26.88
CA GLY A 411 -62.63 -37.43 26.39
C GLY A 411 -61.20 -36.92 26.57
N VAL A 412 -60.24 -37.63 25.99
CA VAL A 412 -58.81 -37.31 26.13
C VAL A 412 -58.24 -36.94 24.77
N LEU A 413 -57.79 -35.70 24.60
CA LEU A 413 -57.04 -35.26 23.45
C LEU A 413 -55.59 -35.71 23.58
N GLN A 414 -55.19 -36.66 22.74
CA GLN A 414 -53.80 -37.16 22.71
C GLN A 414 -53.02 -36.38 21.66
N LEU A 415 -51.85 -35.87 22.08
CA LEU A 415 -50.94 -35.13 21.22
C LEU A 415 -49.58 -35.84 21.17
N GLU A 416 -49.03 -35.90 20.00
CA GLU A 416 -47.61 -36.22 19.76
C GLU A 416 -46.79 -34.94 19.67
N VAL A 417 -45.65 -34.93 20.35
CA VAL A 417 -44.72 -33.82 20.46
C VAL A 417 -43.36 -34.28 20.00
N THR A 418 -42.90 -33.85 18.87
CA THR A 418 -41.60 -34.24 18.27
C THR A 418 -40.58 -33.12 18.43
N ASN A 419 -39.45 -33.39 19.01
CA ASN A 419 -38.31 -32.47 19.07
C ASN A 419 -37.75 -32.25 17.64
N ARG A 420 -37.78 -31.03 17.14
CA ARG A 420 -37.23 -30.62 15.82
C ARG A 420 -35.84 -29.99 15.93
N ARG A 421 -35.32 -29.83 17.17
CA ARG A 421 -33.98 -29.31 17.40
C ARG A 421 -32.94 -30.44 17.28
N ASP A 422 -31.68 -30.06 17.04
CA ASP A 422 -30.55 -30.98 16.98
C ASP A 422 -29.91 -31.20 18.39
N VAL A 423 -30.64 -30.76 19.42
CA VAL A 423 -30.21 -30.83 20.82
C VAL A 423 -31.37 -31.38 21.68
N GLU A 424 -31.00 -31.99 22.80
CA GLU A 424 -31.98 -32.45 23.81
C GLU A 424 -32.75 -31.26 24.39
N LEU A 425 -34.10 -31.35 24.46
CA LEU A 425 -34.95 -30.40 25.16
C LEU A 425 -35.34 -31.05 26.49
N ARG A 426 -35.28 -30.27 27.58
CA ARG A 426 -35.64 -30.74 28.92
C ARG A 426 -36.83 -29.94 29.43
N ASP A 427 -37.58 -30.56 30.38
CA ASP A 427 -38.73 -29.94 31.02
C ASP A 427 -39.65 -29.30 29.99
N VAL A 428 -40.02 -30.07 28.95
CA VAL A 428 -40.88 -29.56 27.86
C VAL A 428 -42.29 -29.45 28.41
N GLU A 429 -42.66 -28.24 28.79
CA GLU A 429 -43.97 -27.88 29.29
C GLU A 429 -44.90 -27.53 28.14
N LEU A 430 -46.09 -28.17 28.14
CA LEU A 430 -47.13 -27.91 27.16
C LEU A 430 -48.36 -27.41 27.88
N ARG A 431 -48.91 -26.29 27.42
CA ARG A 431 -50.13 -25.68 27.95
C ARG A 431 -51.16 -25.61 26.88
N LEU A 432 -52.26 -26.34 27.07
CA LEU A 432 -53.41 -26.29 26.16
C LEU A 432 -54.28 -25.05 26.43
N VAL A 433 -54.55 -24.29 25.39
CA VAL A 433 -55.43 -23.13 25.41
C VAL A 433 -56.55 -23.37 24.41
N VAL A 434 -57.75 -23.51 24.95
CA VAL A 434 -58.99 -23.73 24.19
C VAL A 434 -60.03 -22.71 24.60
N ASP A 435 -60.87 -22.34 23.67
CA ASP A 435 -62.01 -21.46 23.87
C ASP A 435 -63.31 -22.23 23.67
N GLN A 436 -64.43 -21.71 24.18
CA GLN A 436 -65.75 -22.29 23.98
C GLN A 436 -65.99 -22.58 22.49
N PRO A 437 -66.52 -23.75 22.17
CA PRO A 437 -67.22 -24.72 23.02
C PRO A 437 -66.31 -25.85 23.57
N LEU A 438 -64.99 -25.68 23.56
CA LEU A 438 -64.03 -26.63 24.11
C LEU A 438 -63.61 -26.17 25.50
N GLU A 439 -63.56 -27.07 26.48
CA GLU A 439 -63.07 -26.81 27.83
C GLU A 439 -62.06 -27.88 28.23
N SER A 440 -61.08 -27.53 29.07
CA SER A 440 -60.11 -28.44 29.62
C SER A 440 -59.81 -28.08 31.09
N GLU A 441 -59.90 -29.03 31.98
CA GLU A 441 -59.67 -28.84 33.42
C GLU A 441 -58.16 -28.80 33.72
N PHE A 442 -57.39 -29.74 33.16
CA PHE A 442 -55.93 -29.83 33.32
C PHE A 442 -55.23 -29.38 32.06
N ARG A 443 -54.78 -28.13 32.09
CA ARG A 443 -54.29 -27.43 30.87
C ARG A 443 -52.77 -27.52 30.70
N THR A 444 -52.00 -28.10 31.66
CA THR A 444 -50.55 -28.13 31.60
C THR A 444 -50.04 -29.54 31.85
N THR A 445 -49.07 -29.94 31.03
CA THR A 445 -48.34 -31.20 31.17
C THR A 445 -46.88 -31.00 30.85
N VAL A 446 -45.99 -31.90 31.32
CA VAL A 446 -44.54 -31.79 31.12
C VAL A 446 -43.98 -33.12 30.62
N ILE A 447 -43.16 -33.04 29.58
CA ILE A 447 -42.29 -34.14 29.13
C ILE A 447 -40.92 -33.90 29.73
N PRO A 448 -40.32 -34.82 30.55
CA PRO A 448 -39.07 -34.58 31.25
C PRO A 448 -37.88 -34.31 30.30
N SER A 449 -37.82 -35.02 29.18
CA SER A 449 -36.80 -34.80 28.13
C SER A 449 -37.28 -35.33 26.77
N LEU A 450 -36.79 -34.74 25.71
CA LEU A 450 -36.90 -35.19 24.34
C LEU A 450 -35.53 -35.10 23.67
N ALA A 451 -34.96 -36.22 23.28
CA ALA A 451 -33.73 -36.26 22.46
C ALA A 451 -33.99 -35.68 21.06
N PRO A 452 -32.94 -35.33 20.29
CA PRO A 452 -33.11 -34.87 18.92
C PRO A 452 -33.95 -35.82 18.05
N GLY A 453 -35.06 -35.34 17.49
CA GLY A 453 -35.96 -36.13 16.67
C GLY A 453 -36.87 -37.07 17.44
N GLU A 454 -36.78 -37.12 18.76
CA GLU A 454 -37.64 -37.98 19.61
C GLU A 454 -39.07 -37.43 19.66
N THR A 455 -40.04 -38.35 19.72
CA THR A 455 -41.47 -38.06 19.85
C THR A 455 -41.96 -38.55 21.21
N GLY A 456 -42.53 -37.64 21.98
CA GLY A 456 -43.22 -37.94 23.24
C GLY A 456 -44.75 -37.81 23.04
N ALA A 457 -45.52 -38.56 23.81
CA ALA A 457 -46.97 -38.46 23.80
C ALA A 457 -47.45 -37.78 25.07
N VAL A 458 -48.43 -36.90 24.96
CA VAL A 458 -49.12 -36.23 26.09
C VAL A 458 -50.61 -36.29 25.90
N ALA A 459 -51.34 -36.16 27.00
CA ALA A 459 -52.78 -36.24 27.03
C ALA A 459 -53.38 -35.06 27.80
N PHE A 460 -54.48 -34.49 27.30
CA PHE A 460 -55.24 -33.44 27.94
C PHE A 460 -56.69 -33.85 28.00
N ASP A 461 -57.34 -33.69 29.16
CA ASP A 461 -58.77 -33.85 29.25
C ASP A 461 -59.46 -32.74 28.51
N LEU A 462 -60.43 -33.11 27.66
CA LEU A 462 -61.18 -32.18 26.83
C LEU A 462 -62.65 -32.45 26.91
N THR A 463 -63.42 -31.44 27.25
CA THR A 463 -64.89 -31.48 27.27
C THR A 463 -65.42 -30.62 26.12
N VAL A 464 -66.37 -31.17 25.38
CA VAL A 464 -67.01 -30.45 24.29
C VAL A 464 -68.41 -30.10 24.74
N ASP A 465 -68.83 -28.84 24.58
CA ASP A 465 -70.17 -28.39 24.95
C ASP A 465 -71.27 -29.16 24.15
N GLY A 466 -72.35 -29.50 24.82
CA GLY A 466 -73.42 -30.30 24.23
C GLY A 466 -74.10 -29.64 23.03
N ASP A 467 -74.09 -28.31 22.98
CA ASP A 467 -74.69 -27.53 21.90
C ASP A 467 -73.62 -27.12 20.82
N ALA A 468 -72.39 -27.69 20.89
CA ALA A 468 -71.28 -27.36 19.99
C ALA A 468 -71.65 -27.73 18.52
N PRO A 469 -71.58 -26.79 17.58
CA PRO A 469 -71.76 -27.08 16.15
C PRO A 469 -70.65 -28.05 15.65
N ALA A 470 -71.08 -28.98 14.76
CA ALA A 470 -70.14 -29.92 14.15
C ALA A 470 -69.27 -29.20 13.13
N THR A 471 -68.05 -28.78 13.61
CA THR A 471 -67.02 -28.07 12.84
C THR A 471 -65.68 -28.30 13.45
N ARG A 472 -64.66 -27.67 12.86
CA ARG A 472 -63.26 -27.69 13.42
C ARG A 472 -63.07 -26.49 14.30
N TYR A 473 -62.61 -26.73 15.51
CA TYR A 473 -62.21 -25.71 16.49
C TYR A 473 -60.70 -25.68 16.66
N PRO A 474 -60.09 -24.50 16.71
CA PRO A 474 -58.67 -24.39 16.98
C PRO A 474 -58.38 -24.65 18.46
N ALA A 475 -57.41 -25.48 18.74
CA ALA A 475 -56.76 -25.62 20.04
C ALA A 475 -55.31 -25.15 19.92
N SER A 476 -54.90 -24.23 20.77
CA SER A 476 -53.54 -23.73 20.79
C SER A 476 -52.74 -24.45 21.90
N VAL A 477 -51.55 -24.88 21.59
CA VAL A 477 -50.61 -25.49 22.53
C VAL A 477 -49.39 -24.58 22.66
N GLU A 478 -49.31 -23.88 23.78
CA GLU A 478 -48.14 -23.11 24.16
C GLU A 478 -47.05 -24.07 24.64
N VAL A 479 -45.82 -23.87 24.18
CA VAL A 479 -44.69 -24.74 24.50
C VAL A 479 -43.61 -23.93 25.21
N ALA A 480 -43.11 -24.41 26.31
CA ALA A 480 -41.89 -23.91 26.93
C ALA A 480 -40.94 -25.06 27.22
N TYR A 481 -39.66 -24.86 27.19
CA TYR A 481 -38.65 -25.90 27.42
C TYR A 481 -37.39 -25.32 28.02
N THR A 482 -36.56 -26.18 28.64
CA THR A 482 -35.20 -25.84 29.08
C THR A 482 -34.20 -26.32 28.03
N ASP A 483 -33.36 -25.40 27.53
CA ASP A 483 -32.31 -25.71 26.56
C ASP A 483 -31.12 -26.45 27.24
N PRO A 484 -30.13 -26.95 26.46
CA PRO A 484 -28.95 -27.61 27.04
C PRO A 484 -28.09 -26.72 27.95
N ASP A 485 -28.22 -25.41 27.81
CA ASP A 485 -27.51 -24.43 28.65
C ASP A 485 -28.26 -24.15 29.97
N GLY A 486 -29.42 -24.77 30.20
CA GLY A 486 -30.22 -24.62 31.39
C GLY A 486 -31.11 -23.37 31.38
N VAL A 487 -31.29 -22.76 30.24
CA VAL A 487 -32.13 -21.56 30.05
C VAL A 487 -33.56 -21.98 29.65
N ARG A 488 -34.57 -21.48 30.38
CA ARG A 488 -35.96 -21.65 29.99
C ARG A 488 -36.25 -20.77 28.77
N VAL A 489 -36.81 -21.38 27.74
CA VAL A 489 -37.15 -20.74 26.48
C VAL A 489 -38.65 -20.95 26.22
N ASP A 490 -39.38 -19.87 25.96
CA ASP A 490 -40.76 -19.95 25.45
C ASP A 490 -40.70 -20.26 23.95
N GLY A 491 -41.24 -21.41 23.58
CA GLY A 491 -41.35 -21.88 22.19
C GLY A 491 -42.52 -21.24 21.46
N ASP A 492 -42.67 -21.63 20.20
CA ASP A 492 -43.80 -21.18 19.40
C ASP A 492 -45.10 -21.90 19.81
N THR A 493 -46.24 -21.21 19.69
CA THR A 493 -47.56 -21.78 19.92
C THR A 493 -47.95 -22.66 18.74
N ALA A 494 -48.08 -23.96 18.97
CA ALA A 494 -48.60 -24.89 17.97
C ALA A 494 -50.13 -24.83 17.92
N ARG A 495 -50.73 -24.98 16.74
CA ARG A 495 -52.16 -25.02 16.54
C ARG A 495 -52.59 -26.40 16.09
N VAL A 496 -53.54 -26.99 16.82
CA VAL A 496 -54.14 -28.28 16.55
C VAL A 496 -55.63 -28.07 16.28
N ALA A 497 -56.18 -28.73 15.28
CA ALA A 497 -57.62 -28.65 15.00
C ALA A 497 -58.35 -29.80 15.68
N VAL A 498 -59.29 -29.49 16.53
CA VAL A 498 -60.23 -30.45 17.13
C VAL A 498 -61.51 -30.45 16.29
N SER A 499 -61.90 -31.60 15.77
CA SER A 499 -63.09 -31.78 14.97
C SER A 499 -64.24 -32.24 15.82
N VAL A 500 -65.28 -31.41 15.97
CA VAL A 500 -66.53 -31.82 16.62
C VAL A 500 -67.43 -32.43 15.56
N VAL A 501 -67.94 -33.62 15.84
CA VAL A 501 -68.85 -34.36 15.01
C VAL A 501 -70.22 -34.46 15.71
N THR A 502 -71.30 -34.62 14.94
CA THR A 502 -72.63 -34.82 15.49
C THR A 502 -72.68 -36.13 16.25
N SER A 503 -73.18 -36.10 17.48
CA SER A 503 -73.39 -37.33 18.28
C SER A 503 -74.35 -38.25 17.54
N SER A 504 -73.83 -39.22 16.80
CA SER A 504 -74.62 -40.32 16.32
C SER A 504 -74.86 -41.25 17.53
N GLY A 505 -76.04 -41.16 18.07
CA GLY A 505 -76.47 -42.04 19.20
C GLY A 505 -76.38 -43.50 18.81
N SER A 506 -75.32 -44.16 19.16
CA SER A 506 -75.25 -45.60 19.25
C SER A 506 -74.21 -45.92 20.34
N GLY A 507 -74.73 -46.28 21.52
CA GLY A 507 -73.93 -46.78 22.63
C GLY A 507 -73.17 -48.04 22.23
N VAL A 508 -71.86 -47.96 22.34
CA VAL A 508 -70.98 -49.13 22.32
C VAL A 508 -70.23 -49.14 23.66
N PRO A 509 -70.25 -50.21 24.42
CA PRO A 509 -69.69 -50.23 25.78
C PRO A 509 -68.17 -50.11 25.79
N ILE A 510 -67.73 -49.27 26.72
CA ILE A 510 -66.29 -48.99 27.02
C ILE A 510 -65.71 -50.21 27.75
N GLU A 511 -65.25 -51.24 27.04
CA GLU A 511 -64.49 -52.32 27.65
C GLU A 511 -63.28 -52.77 26.86
N ALA A 512 -63.00 -52.16 25.68
CA ALA A 512 -61.84 -52.60 24.84
C ALA A 512 -60.58 -51.77 24.92
N GLY A 513 -60.57 -50.60 25.61
CA GLY A 513 -59.43 -49.65 25.58
C GLY A 513 -58.32 -49.92 26.58
N VAL A 514 -58.60 -50.68 27.68
CA VAL A 514 -57.62 -50.87 28.77
C VAL A 514 -56.58 -51.97 28.47
N LEU A 515 -56.88 -52.88 27.54
CA LEU A 515 -56.00 -54.02 27.23
C LEU A 515 -54.82 -53.68 26.30
N ILE A 516 -54.86 -52.60 25.54
CA ILE A 516 -53.79 -52.20 24.60
C ILE A 516 -52.70 -51.40 25.31
N ILE A 517 -53.04 -50.64 26.35
CA ILE A 517 -52.03 -49.85 27.12
C ILE A 517 -51.09 -50.72 27.92
N LEU A 518 -51.50 -51.90 28.38
CA LEU A 518 -50.67 -52.85 29.12
C LEU A 518 -49.68 -53.63 28.23
N LEU A 519 -49.95 -53.76 26.94
CA LEU A 519 -49.09 -54.46 25.97
C LEU A 519 -47.90 -53.60 25.50
N VAL A 520 -48.06 -52.27 25.43
CA VAL A 520 -46.97 -51.35 25.03
C VAL A 520 -45.98 -51.15 26.18
N LEU A 521 -46.41 -51.14 27.44
CA LEU A 521 -45.52 -51.02 28.59
C LEU A 521 -44.68 -52.30 28.88
N VAL A 522 -45.14 -53.45 28.41
CA VAL A 522 -44.40 -54.72 28.55
C VAL A 522 -43.35 -54.88 27.45
N SER A 523 -43.59 -54.34 26.25
CA SER A 523 -42.64 -54.46 25.14
C SER A 523 -41.42 -53.54 25.28
N THR A 524 -41.56 -52.37 25.91
CA THR A 524 -40.42 -51.46 26.15
C THR A 524 -39.55 -51.87 27.31
N GLY A 525 -40.12 -52.56 28.34
CA GLY A 525 -39.37 -53.13 29.46
C GLY A 525 -38.49 -54.34 29.06
N ALA A 526 -38.96 -55.14 28.09
CA ALA A 526 -38.23 -56.33 27.62
C ALA A 526 -37.03 -55.98 26.70
N TRP A 527 -37.11 -54.89 25.98
CA TRP A 527 -35.99 -54.45 25.12
C TRP A 527 -34.83 -53.86 25.94
N TRP A 528 -35.13 -53.21 27.08
CA TRP A 528 -34.10 -52.65 27.94
C TRP A 528 -33.29 -53.72 28.68
N PHE A 529 -33.88 -54.95 28.90
CA PHE A 529 -33.21 -56.06 29.59
C PHE A 529 -32.36 -56.94 28.66
N TYR A 530 -32.53 -56.81 27.29
CA TYR A 530 -31.81 -57.65 26.33
C TYR A 530 -30.57 -56.96 25.73
N VAL A 531 -30.35 -55.68 25.97
CA VAL A 531 -29.24 -54.88 25.43
C VAL A 531 -28.22 -54.46 26.52
N ARG A 532 -28.22 -55.18 27.65
CA ARG A 532 -27.17 -54.95 28.67
C ARG A 532 -26.22 -56.12 28.77
#